data_729e182a2c26bc088c07663e7f662785
#
_entry.id   729e182a2c26bc088c07663e7f662785
#
_cell.length_a   1.000
_cell.length_b   1.000
_cell.length_c   1.000
_cell.angle_alpha   90.00
_cell.angle_beta   90.00
_cell.angle_gamma   90.00
#
_symmetry.space_group_name_H-M   'P 1'
#
loop_
_entity.id
_entity.type
_entity.pdbx_description
1 polymer ?
#
loop_
_entity_poly.entity_id
_entity_poly.type
_entity_poly.pdbx_seq_one_letter_code
_entity_poly.pdbx_strand_id
1 'polypeptide(L)'
;VTRRAEGHHRHKKQTGGRGQFGECYVRVRPNPKGAGVTFTDSVVGGSIPRNLIPAVEKGVREAAAKGVLTQAQVVDVDLELYDGKFHDVDSDEASFKIAGARAFVDAFQKASPVLLEPLMELEITLPTESAGAVFSDLTSHRRAQVFDQSASVDGGVTTIRAHAPLSLLQTYQRDLKSMTAGEGSFAMHLADYAPLPAQEQQRVLATVSRGEPVEVGS
;
A
#
# COMPACT_ATOMS: atom_id res chain seq x y z
N VAL A 1 -7.38 -0.84 2.01
CA VAL A 1 -8.62 -0.40 2.72
C VAL A 1 -9.11 -1.52 3.63
N THR A 2 -9.77 -1.16 4.74
CA THR A 2 -10.23 -2.15 5.72
C THR A 2 -11.75 -2.27 5.77
N ARG A 3 -12.48 -1.40 5.10
CA ARG A 3 -13.94 -1.43 5.02
C ARG A 3 -14.44 -0.94 3.67
N ARG A 4 -15.70 -1.27 3.37
CA ARG A 4 -16.44 -0.70 2.24
C ARG A 4 -16.77 0.76 2.50
N ALA A 5 -16.66 1.60 1.46
CA ALA A 5 -17.11 2.98 1.48
C ALA A 5 -17.56 3.43 0.09
N GLU A 6 -18.38 4.47 0.07
CA GLU A 6 -18.88 5.09 -1.16
C GLU A 6 -18.25 6.46 -1.33
N GLY A 7 -17.98 6.80 -2.58
CA GLY A 7 -17.43 8.09 -2.97
C GLY A 7 -18.15 8.66 -4.17
N HIS A 8 -18.07 9.96 -4.28
CA HIS A 8 -18.75 10.70 -5.31
C HIS A 8 -17.90 11.90 -5.73
N HIS A 9 -17.90 12.18 -7.03
CA HIS A 9 -17.36 13.44 -7.53
C HIS A 9 -18.10 13.91 -8.76
N ARG A 10 -18.42 15.23 -8.76
CA ARG A 10 -18.93 15.95 -9.93
C ARG A 10 -17.84 16.88 -10.43
N HIS A 11 -17.29 16.57 -11.60
CA HIS A 11 -16.42 17.48 -12.34
C HIS A 11 -17.28 18.38 -13.23
N LYS A 12 -17.27 19.68 -12.94
CA LYS A 12 -17.95 20.69 -13.75
C LYS A 12 -17.05 21.90 -13.93
N LYS A 13 -16.82 22.29 -15.18
CA LYS A 13 -16.06 23.50 -15.52
C LYS A 13 -16.74 24.19 -16.68
N GLN A 14 -16.96 25.49 -16.55
CA GLN A 14 -17.52 26.36 -17.60
C GLN A 14 -16.60 27.57 -17.74
N THR A 15 -15.98 27.73 -18.90
CA THR A 15 -15.08 28.84 -19.23
C THR A 15 -15.32 29.25 -20.68
N GLY A 16 -16.25 30.16 -20.94
CA GLY A 16 -16.40 30.88 -22.21
C GLY A 16 -16.45 30.07 -23.51
N GLY A 17 -16.66 28.76 -23.47
CA GLY A 17 -16.70 27.83 -24.61
C GLY A 17 -17.39 26.54 -24.22
N ARG A 18 -17.06 25.40 -24.89
CA ARG A 18 -17.55 24.09 -24.51
C ARG A 18 -17.15 23.81 -23.07
N GLY A 19 -18.15 23.48 -22.24
CA GLY A 19 -17.95 23.13 -20.83
C GLY A 19 -17.33 21.74 -20.66
N GLN A 20 -17.06 21.40 -19.41
CA GLN A 20 -16.65 20.04 -19.00
C GLN A 20 -17.64 19.55 -17.96
N PHE A 21 -18.14 18.33 -18.11
CA PHE A 21 -19.04 17.71 -17.15
C PHE A 21 -18.83 16.20 -17.08
N GLY A 22 -18.74 15.67 -15.88
CA GLY A 22 -18.75 14.24 -15.59
C GLY A 22 -19.04 14.03 -14.11
N GLU A 23 -19.93 13.11 -13.79
CA GLU A 23 -20.26 12.79 -12.41
C GLU A 23 -20.24 11.27 -12.22
N CYS A 24 -19.52 10.82 -11.20
CA CYS A 24 -19.35 9.39 -10.89
C CYS A 24 -19.70 9.11 -9.43
N TYR A 25 -20.43 8.03 -9.23
CA TYR A 25 -20.68 7.41 -7.92
C TYR A 25 -19.99 6.06 -7.91
N VAL A 26 -19.09 5.87 -6.96
CA VAL A 26 -18.27 4.66 -6.87
C VAL A 26 -18.34 4.07 -5.47
N ARG A 27 -18.02 2.80 -5.40
CA ARG A 27 -17.93 2.05 -4.16
C ARG A 27 -16.61 1.31 -4.13
N VAL A 28 -15.85 1.45 -3.06
CA VAL A 28 -14.63 0.67 -2.84
C VAL A 28 -14.85 -0.34 -1.73
N ARG A 29 -14.17 -1.47 -1.83
CA ARG A 29 -14.12 -2.52 -0.81
C ARG A 29 -12.76 -3.21 -0.81
N PRO A 30 -12.38 -3.85 0.31
CA PRO A 30 -11.18 -4.67 0.33
C PRO A 30 -11.25 -5.77 -0.73
N ASN A 31 -10.13 -6.01 -1.40
CA ASN A 31 -9.94 -7.13 -2.30
C ASN A 31 -9.03 -8.17 -1.64
N PRO A 32 -9.09 -9.45 -2.01
CA PRO A 32 -8.14 -10.44 -1.55
C PRO A 32 -6.69 -10.03 -1.83
N LYS A 33 -5.79 -10.41 -0.94
CA LYS A 33 -4.37 -10.11 -1.06
C LYS A 33 -3.82 -10.62 -2.38
N GLY A 34 -3.07 -9.75 -3.08
CA GLY A 34 -2.49 -10.06 -4.38
C GLY A 34 -3.45 -9.90 -5.57
N ALA A 35 -4.72 -9.57 -5.34
CA ALA A 35 -5.70 -9.36 -6.42
C ALA A 35 -5.52 -8.00 -7.14
N GLY A 36 -4.74 -7.10 -6.55
CA GLY A 36 -4.51 -5.78 -7.12
C GLY A 36 -5.75 -4.88 -7.11
N VAL A 37 -5.82 -3.95 -8.05
CA VAL A 37 -6.97 -3.04 -8.21
C VAL A 37 -7.88 -3.61 -9.28
N THR A 38 -9.11 -3.97 -8.89
CA THR A 38 -10.16 -4.45 -9.81
C THR A 38 -11.19 -3.35 -10.03
N PHE A 39 -11.82 -3.37 -11.21
CA PHE A 39 -12.85 -2.41 -11.61
C PHE A 39 -14.07 -3.17 -12.14
N THR A 40 -15.24 -2.82 -11.62
CA THR A 40 -16.52 -3.39 -12.05
C THR A 40 -17.46 -2.27 -12.50
N ASP A 41 -18.03 -2.42 -13.68
CA ASP A 41 -19.11 -1.57 -14.19
C ASP A 41 -20.46 -2.18 -13.81
N SER A 42 -21.21 -1.48 -12.97
CA SER A 42 -22.58 -1.82 -12.55
C SER A 42 -23.57 -0.71 -12.93
N VAL A 43 -23.20 0.17 -13.86
CA VAL A 43 -24.05 1.28 -14.30
C VAL A 43 -25.28 0.73 -15.02
N VAL A 44 -26.45 1.21 -14.60
CA VAL A 44 -27.72 0.83 -15.19
C VAL A 44 -28.43 2.04 -15.82
N GLY A 45 -29.33 1.80 -16.74
CA GLY A 45 -30.18 2.85 -17.34
C GLY A 45 -29.44 3.88 -18.19
N GLY A 46 -28.13 3.67 -18.49
CA GLY A 46 -27.36 4.59 -19.33
C GLY A 46 -27.03 5.93 -18.64
N SER A 47 -26.99 5.96 -17.30
CA SER A 47 -26.61 7.17 -16.54
C SER A 47 -25.20 7.67 -16.85
N ILE A 48 -24.33 6.76 -17.35
CA ILE A 48 -23.07 7.08 -18.02
C ILE A 48 -23.06 6.38 -19.37
N PRO A 49 -22.76 7.07 -20.48
CA PRO A 49 -22.60 6.45 -21.79
C PRO A 49 -21.48 5.39 -21.76
N ARG A 50 -21.74 4.20 -22.34
CA ARG A 50 -20.80 3.06 -22.29
C ARG A 50 -19.41 3.37 -22.83
N ASN A 51 -19.32 4.24 -23.83
CA ASN A 51 -18.05 4.66 -24.40
C ASN A 51 -17.20 5.56 -23.46
N LEU A 52 -17.79 6.11 -22.38
CA LEU A 52 -17.11 6.93 -21.39
C LEU A 52 -16.68 6.16 -20.13
N ILE A 53 -17.19 4.95 -19.93
CA ILE A 53 -16.82 4.08 -18.79
C ILE A 53 -15.32 3.72 -18.79
N PRO A 54 -14.67 3.40 -19.93
CA PRO A 54 -13.22 3.16 -19.95
C PRO A 54 -12.40 4.35 -19.49
N ALA A 55 -12.88 5.58 -19.70
CA ALA A 55 -12.21 6.78 -19.21
C ALA A 55 -12.27 6.88 -17.68
N VAL A 56 -13.38 6.50 -17.07
CA VAL A 56 -13.52 6.40 -15.61
C VAL A 56 -12.52 5.39 -15.06
N GLU A 57 -12.47 4.18 -15.61
CA GLU A 57 -11.51 3.15 -15.21
C GLU A 57 -10.06 3.63 -15.31
N LYS A 58 -9.70 4.27 -16.42
CA LYS A 58 -8.38 4.83 -16.62
C LYS A 58 -8.02 5.85 -15.53
N GLY A 59 -8.94 6.76 -15.20
CA GLY A 59 -8.76 7.73 -14.14
C GLY A 59 -8.54 7.09 -12.76
N VAL A 60 -9.30 6.05 -12.44
CA VAL A 60 -9.15 5.28 -11.21
C VAL A 60 -7.78 4.58 -11.14
N ARG A 61 -7.38 3.89 -12.20
CA ARG A 61 -6.09 3.19 -12.26
C ARG A 61 -4.89 4.14 -12.14
N GLU A 62 -4.94 5.29 -12.78
CA GLU A 62 -3.90 6.31 -12.66
C GLU A 62 -3.84 6.89 -11.22
N ALA A 63 -4.98 7.16 -10.59
CA ALA A 63 -5.01 7.62 -9.21
C ALA A 63 -4.50 6.56 -8.24
N ALA A 64 -4.84 5.29 -8.44
CA ALA A 64 -4.35 4.18 -7.64
C ALA A 64 -2.83 3.97 -7.79
N ALA A 65 -2.30 4.08 -9.01
CA ALA A 65 -0.87 3.97 -9.28
C ALA A 65 -0.06 5.11 -8.67
N LYS A 66 -0.61 6.33 -8.70
CA LYS A 66 0.02 7.51 -8.09
C LYS A 66 0.01 7.46 -6.56
N GLY A 67 -0.97 6.76 -5.98
CA GLY A 67 -1.20 6.72 -4.55
C GLY A 67 -2.12 7.84 -4.05
N VAL A 68 -2.83 7.58 -2.96
CA VAL A 68 -3.83 8.50 -2.40
C VAL A 68 -3.37 9.10 -1.07
N LEU A 69 -2.82 8.29 -0.17
CA LEU A 69 -2.33 8.76 1.15
C LEU A 69 -0.90 9.28 1.08
N THR A 70 -0.11 8.62 0.28
CA THR A 70 1.31 8.89 0.03
C THR A 70 1.56 8.70 -1.46
N GLN A 71 2.80 8.66 -1.89
CA GLN A 71 3.15 8.27 -3.27
C GLN A 71 3.20 6.74 -3.45
N ALA A 72 2.82 5.98 -2.42
CA ALA A 72 2.78 4.53 -2.49
C ALA A 72 1.54 4.08 -3.28
N GLN A 73 1.75 3.16 -4.21
CA GLN A 73 0.69 2.58 -5.03
C GLN A 73 -0.39 1.92 -4.18
N VAL A 74 -1.65 2.11 -4.56
CA VAL A 74 -2.78 1.39 -3.97
C VAL A 74 -2.82 -0.03 -4.50
N VAL A 75 -3.01 -1.00 -3.61
CA VAL A 75 -3.14 -2.42 -3.92
C VAL A 75 -4.37 -3.03 -3.22
N ASP A 76 -4.86 -4.14 -3.76
CA ASP A 76 -5.90 -4.98 -3.16
C ASP A 76 -7.19 -4.21 -2.80
N VAL A 77 -7.67 -3.48 -3.79
CA VAL A 77 -8.92 -2.72 -3.72
C VAL A 77 -9.82 -3.09 -4.90
N ASP A 78 -11.06 -3.43 -4.61
CA ASP A 78 -12.09 -3.58 -5.62
C ASP A 78 -12.94 -2.31 -5.70
N LEU A 79 -13.10 -1.79 -6.91
CA LEU A 79 -13.89 -0.61 -7.19
C LEU A 79 -15.06 -0.96 -8.10
N GLU A 80 -16.25 -0.54 -7.70
CA GLU A 80 -17.47 -0.63 -8.45
C GLU A 80 -17.97 0.77 -8.84
N LEU A 81 -18.09 1.03 -10.13
CA LEU A 81 -18.80 2.20 -10.66
C LEU A 81 -20.28 1.82 -10.80
N TYR A 82 -21.17 2.45 -10.01
CA TYR A 82 -22.57 2.02 -9.96
C TYR A 82 -23.56 3.08 -10.47
N ASP A 83 -23.17 4.35 -10.56
CA ASP A 83 -24.04 5.41 -11.07
C ASP A 83 -23.22 6.64 -11.51
N GLY A 84 -23.87 7.56 -12.21
CA GLY A 84 -23.30 8.81 -12.62
C GLY A 84 -24.28 9.71 -13.34
N LYS A 85 -23.76 10.82 -13.84
CA LYS A 85 -24.51 11.71 -14.73
C LYS A 85 -23.61 12.25 -15.82
N PHE A 86 -24.18 12.40 -17.00
CA PHE A 86 -23.52 13.03 -18.14
C PHE A 86 -24.37 14.20 -18.67
N HIS A 87 -23.73 15.03 -19.49
CA HIS A 87 -24.36 16.10 -20.22
C HIS A 87 -24.03 15.95 -21.71
N ASP A 88 -25.04 15.97 -22.57
CA ASP A 88 -24.90 15.63 -23.99
C ASP A 88 -23.83 16.43 -24.74
N VAL A 89 -23.59 17.68 -24.34
CA VAL A 89 -22.63 18.59 -25.00
C VAL A 89 -21.30 18.66 -24.28
N ASP A 90 -21.30 18.66 -22.93
CA ASP A 90 -20.13 18.98 -22.11
C ASP A 90 -19.39 17.75 -21.56
N SER A 91 -19.93 16.54 -21.78
CA SER A 91 -19.29 15.32 -21.34
C SER A 91 -18.33 14.78 -22.38
N ASP A 92 -17.14 14.41 -21.92
CA ASP A 92 -16.07 13.79 -22.70
C ASP A 92 -15.23 12.83 -21.84
N GLU A 93 -14.30 12.13 -22.48
CA GLU A 93 -13.41 11.22 -21.79
C GLU A 93 -12.56 11.91 -20.71
N ALA A 94 -12.07 13.11 -20.95
CA ALA A 94 -11.24 13.86 -20.01
C ALA A 94 -12.02 14.20 -18.74
N SER A 95 -13.29 14.63 -18.89
CA SER A 95 -14.18 14.96 -17.77
C SER A 95 -14.49 13.74 -16.91
N PHE A 96 -14.78 12.58 -17.54
CA PHE A 96 -15.05 11.33 -16.83
C PHE A 96 -13.82 10.70 -16.21
N LYS A 97 -12.66 10.84 -16.84
CA LYS A 97 -11.37 10.44 -16.24
C LYS A 97 -11.12 11.18 -14.92
N ILE A 98 -11.32 12.50 -14.92
CA ILE A 98 -11.16 13.31 -13.70
C ILE A 98 -12.22 12.96 -12.66
N ALA A 99 -13.50 12.83 -13.08
CA ALA A 99 -14.59 12.49 -12.18
C ALA A 99 -14.36 11.12 -11.50
N GLY A 100 -13.95 10.12 -12.26
CA GLY A 100 -13.64 8.78 -11.75
C GLY A 100 -12.46 8.77 -10.78
N ALA A 101 -11.36 9.42 -11.15
CA ALA A 101 -10.18 9.53 -10.28
C ALA A 101 -10.52 10.17 -8.92
N ARG A 102 -11.28 11.26 -8.92
CA ARG A 102 -11.65 11.99 -7.70
C ARG A 102 -12.72 11.26 -6.88
N ALA A 103 -13.69 10.61 -7.51
CA ALA A 103 -14.67 9.78 -6.81
C ALA A 103 -13.98 8.59 -6.12
N PHE A 104 -12.99 7.97 -6.78
CA PHE A 104 -12.16 6.92 -6.19
C PHE A 104 -11.41 7.43 -4.95
N VAL A 105 -10.74 8.58 -5.05
CA VAL A 105 -10.01 9.19 -3.92
C VAL A 105 -10.94 9.44 -2.74
N ASP A 106 -12.14 9.98 -2.98
CA ASP A 106 -13.15 10.23 -1.94
C ASP A 106 -13.59 8.92 -1.26
N ALA A 107 -13.93 7.89 -2.03
CA ALA A 107 -14.30 6.57 -1.49
C ALA A 107 -13.17 5.92 -0.72
N PHE A 108 -11.95 5.97 -1.27
CA PHE A 108 -10.76 5.37 -0.67
C PHE A 108 -10.44 5.95 0.70
N GLN A 109 -10.47 7.28 0.82
CA GLN A 109 -10.24 7.97 2.11
C GLN A 109 -11.26 7.57 3.18
N LYS A 110 -12.52 7.38 2.80
CA LYS A 110 -13.60 6.94 3.69
C LYS A 110 -13.52 5.44 4.04
N ALA A 111 -12.79 4.65 3.27
CA ALA A 111 -12.69 3.20 3.43
C ALA A 111 -11.64 2.74 4.46
N SER A 112 -11.18 3.64 5.32
CA SER A 112 -10.14 3.38 6.34
C SER A 112 -8.90 2.72 5.74
N PRO A 113 -8.17 3.45 4.88
CA PRO A 113 -6.98 2.92 4.23
C PRO A 113 -5.84 2.72 5.23
N VAL A 114 -5.03 1.70 4.98
CA VAL A 114 -3.82 1.39 5.73
C VAL A 114 -2.60 1.42 4.82
N LEU A 115 -1.47 1.90 5.34
CA LEU A 115 -0.18 1.77 4.68
C LEU A 115 0.34 0.35 4.94
N LEU A 116 0.95 -0.23 3.91
CA LEU A 116 1.64 -1.51 3.99
C LEU A 116 3.14 -1.27 4.02
N GLU A 117 3.86 -2.07 4.80
CA GLU A 117 5.32 -2.11 4.84
C GLU A 117 5.84 -3.45 4.32
N PRO A 118 7.01 -3.47 3.63
CA PRO A 118 7.63 -4.73 3.23
C PRO A 118 8.07 -5.53 4.46
N LEU A 119 7.67 -6.79 4.50
CA LEU A 119 8.07 -7.75 5.52
C LEU A 119 9.11 -8.69 4.90
N MET A 120 10.32 -8.67 5.45
CA MET A 120 11.42 -9.50 4.98
C MET A 120 11.50 -10.79 5.78
N GLU A 121 11.71 -11.91 5.11
CA GLU A 121 12.16 -13.13 5.74
C GLU A 121 13.68 -13.09 5.85
N LEU A 122 14.17 -13.30 7.07
CA LEU A 122 15.58 -13.35 7.43
C LEU A 122 15.98 -14.79 7.72
N GLU A 123 17.15 -15.20 7.21
CA GLU A 123 17.85 -16.37 7.65
C GLU A 123 19.22 -15.93 8.19
N ILE A 124 19.43 -16.07 9.50
CA ILE A 124 20.57 -15.54 10.22
C ILE A 124 21.38 -16.72 10.74
N THR A 125 22.67 -16.76 10.38
CA THR A 125 23.63 -17.78 10.85
C THR A 125 24.65 -17.11 11.75
N LEU A 126 24.86 -17.67 12.95
CA LEU A 126 25.68 -17.05 13.99
C LEU A 126 26.24 -18.11 14.96
N PRO A 127 27.31 -17.79 15.73
CA PRO A 127 27.76 -18.62 16.84
C PRO A 127 26.66 -18.77 17.88
N THR A 128 26.47 -19.98 18.36
CA THR A 128 25.39 -20.34 19.31
C THR A 128 25.43 -19.51 20.58
N GLU A 129 26.62 -19.13 21.06
CA GLU A 129 26.79 -18.24 22.23
C GLU A 129 26.18 -16.87 22.05
N SER A 130 26.10 -16.38 20.82
CA SER A 130 25.51 -15.07 20.49
C SER A 130 23.99 -15.11 20.24
N ALA A 131 23.40 -16.31 20.21
CA ALA A 131 22.01 -16.49 19.82
C ALA A 131 21.01 -15.72 20.71
N GLY A 132 21.27 -15.68 22.03
CA GLY A 132 20.42 -14.95 22.98
C GLY A 132 20.42 -13.44 22.74
N ALA A 133 21.57 -12.85 22.46
CA ALA A 133 21.70 -11.41 22.19
C ALA A 133 20.98 -11.04 20.88
N VAL A 134 21.18 -11.84 19.82
CA VAL A 134 20.55 -11.62 18.53
C VAL A 134 19.02 -11.81 18.59
N PHE A 135 18.55 -12.85 19.30
CA PHE A 135 17.12 -13.04 19.53
C PHE A 135 16.47 -11.86 20.25
N SER A 136 17.14 -11.35 21.29
CA SER A 136 16.67 -10.17 22.03
C SER A 136 16.62 -8.91 21.15
N ASP A 137 17.63 -8.65 20.31
CA ASP A 137 17.62 -7.54 19.37
C ASP A 137 16.49 -7.67 18.35
N LEU A 138 16.30 -8.84 17.76
CA LEU A 138 15.24 -9.10 16.79
C LEU A 138 13.84 -8.79 17.36
N THR A 139 13.55 -9.28 18.56
CA THR A 139 12.23 -9.15 19.17
C THR A 139 11.98 -7.77 19.77
N SER A 140 12.99 -7.15 20.40
CA SER A 140 12.83 -5.89 21.14
C SER A 140 13.03 -4.65 20.26
N HIS A 141 13.91 -4.70 19.23
CA HIS A 141 14.27 -3.53 18.43
C HIS A 141 13.83 -3.61 16.97
N ARG A 142 13.63 -4.83 16.42
CA ARG A 142 13.32 -5.04 15.00
C ARG A 142 11.87 -5.42 14.74
N ARG A 143 11.02 -5.49 15.75
CA ARG A 143 9.63 -6.01 15.63
C ARG A 143 9.58 -7.36 14.91
N ALA A 144 10.66 -8.15 15.03
CA ALA A 144 10.75 -9.41 14.33
C ALA A 144 9.89 -10.48 14.98
N GLN A 145 9.32 -11.35 14.15
CA GLN A 145 8.63 -12.56 14.54
C GLN A 145 9.55 -13.74 14.20
N VAL A 146 10.21 -14.29 15.22
CA VAL A 146 11.05 -15.49 15.06
C VAL A 146 10.13 -16.71 14.98
N PHE A 147 10.23 -17.48 13.91
CA PHE A 147 9.39 -18.65 13.66
C PHE A 147 10.17 -19.95 13.64
N ASP A 148 11.50 -19.90 13.52
CA ASP A 148 12.38 -21.08 13.59
C ASP A 148 13.73 -20.73 14.19
N GLN A 149 14.28 -21.68 14.95
CA GLN A 149 15.63 -21.62 15.47
C GLN A 149 16.19 -23.04 15.56
N SER A 150 17.31 -23.28 14.91
CA SER A 150 17.97 -24.57 14.89
C SER A 150 19.46 -24.42 15.16
N ALA A 151 20.05 -25.42 15.87
CA ALA A 151 21.49 -25.48 16.08
C ALA A 151 22.10 -26.54 15.19
N SER A 152 23.35 -26.34 14.78
CA SER A 152 24.15 -27.37 14.10
C SER A 152 24.36 -28.59 14.99
N VAL A 153 24.69 -29.74 14.37
CA VAL A 153 24.87 -31.02 15.07
C VAL A 153 25.98 -30.96 16.13
N ASP A 154 27.01 -30.16 15.87
CA ASP A 154 28.12 -29.93 16.82
C ASP A 154 27.80 -28.81 17.85
N GLY A 155 26.64 -28.16 17.73
CA GLY A 155 26.18 -27.11 18.63
C GLY A 155 26.91 -25.77 18.50
N GLY A 156 27.87 -25.64 17.59
CA GLY A 156 28.69 -24.40 17.44
C GLY A 156 27.99 -23.26 16.70
N VAL A 157 27.06 -23.59 15.84
CA VAL A 157 26.37 -22.60 14.99
C VAL A 157 24.86 -22.73 15.19
N THR A 158 24.19 -21.59 15.24
CA THR A 158 22.72 -21.47 15.29
C THR A 158 22.23 -20.75 14.05
N THR A 159 21.14 -21.22 13.48
CA THR A 159 20.37 -20.53 12.44
C THR A 159 19.06 -20.05 13.04
N ILE A 160 18.74 -18.77 12.85
CA ILE A 160 17.48 -18.15 13.27
C ILE A 160 16.73 -17.69 12.01
N ARG A 161 15.45 -18.06 11.90
CA ARG A 161 14.56 -17.54 10.86
C ARG A 161 13.51 -16.65 11.46
N ALA A 162 13.32 -15.47 10.85
CA ALA A 162 12.41 -14.46 11.36
C ALA A 162 11.81 -13.63 10.22
N HIS A 163 10.61 -13.10 10.46
CA HIS A 163 10.05 -12.03 9.64
C HIS A 163 10.28 -10.69 10.34
N ALA A 164 10.80 -9.70 9.62
CA ALA A 164 10.99 -8.35 10.15
C ALA A 164 10.73 -7.28 9.09
N PRO A 165 10.22 -6.08 9.48
CA PRO A 165 10.03 -4.97 8.57
C PRO A 165 11.34 -4.46 7.99
N LEU A 166 11.40 -4.23 6.68
CA LEU A 166 12.60 -3.73 5.99
C LEU A 166 13.12 -2.42 6.60
N SER A 167 12.24 -1.53 7.01
CA SER A 167 12.59 -0.22 7.61
C SER A 167 13.45 -0.34 8.87
N LEU A 168 13.38 -1.46 9.59
CA LEU A 168 14.16 -1.70 10.80
C LEU A 168 15.45 -2.51 10.56
N LEU A 169 15.76 -2.82 9.31
CA LEU A 169 16.90 -3.67 8.93
C LEU A 169 18.07 -2.88 8.28
N GLN A 170 17.92 -1.58 8.08
CA GLN A 170 18.92 -0.76 7.36
C GLN A 170 20.33 -0.83 7.96
N THR A 171 20.44 -0.92 9.29
CA THR A 171 21.71 -1.03 9.99
C THR A 171 22.04 -2.44 10.46
N TYR A 172 21.19 -3.42 10.14
CA TYR A 172 21.24 -4.74 10.74
C TYR A 172 22.56 -5.49 10.50
N GLN A 173 23.16 -5.33 9.31
CA GLN A 173 24.47 -5.92 9.01
C GLN A 173 25.54 -5.51 10.03
N ARG A 174 25.63 -4.23 10.34
CA ARG A 174 26.58 -3.69 11.30
C ARG A 174 26.30 -4.18 12.72
N ASP A 175 25.02 -4.14 13.09
CA ASP A 175 24.58 -4.47 14.43
C ASP A 175 24.74 -5.97 14.71
N LEU A 176 24.44 -6.83 13.72
CA LEU A 176 24.71 -8.28 13.79
C LEU A 176 26.20 -8.58 13.97
N LYS A 177 27.07 -7.93 13.17
CA LYS A 177 28.53 -8.08 13.30
C LYS A 177 29.02 -7.69 14.68
N SER A 178 28.47 -6.61 15.26
CA SER A 178 28.82 -6.18 16.63
C SER A 178 28.40 -7.21 17.68
N MET A 179 27.22 -7.78 17.58
CA MET A 179 26.71 -8.75 18.54
C MET A 179 27.39 -10.13 18.46
N THR A 180 28.01 -10.44 17.33
CA THR A 180 28.58 -11.77 17.04
C THR A 180 30.10 -11.74 16.84
N ALA A 181 30.79 -10.71 17.33
CA ALA A 181 32.23 -10.51 17.15
C ALA A 181 32.70 -10.65 15.68
N GLY A 182 31.83 -10.25 14.74
CA GLY A 182 32.14 -10.31 13.31
C GLY A 182 31.76 -11.62 12.61
N GLU A 183 31.30 -12.62 13.32
CA GLU A 183 31.06 -13.96 12.72
C GLU A 183 29.65 -14.14 12.14
N GLY A 184 28.63 -13.43 12.68
CA GLY A 184 27.26 -13.55 12.19
C GLY A 184 27.08 -13.06 10.75
N SER A 185 26.22 -13.73 10.02
CA SER A 185 25.79 -13.37 8.67
C SER A 185 24.29 -13.59 8.50
N PHE A 186 23.69 -12.88 7.55
CA PHE A 186 22.28 -13.10 7.22
C PHE A 186 22.02 -12.93 5.73
N ALA A 187 20.97 -13.61 5.28
CA ALA A 187 20.32 -13.38 4.00
C ALA A 187 18.90 -12.91 4.26
N MET A 188 18.34 -12.12 3.35
CA MET A 188 16.94 -11.71 3.41
C MET A 188 16.30 -11.67 2.03
N HIS A 189 14.99 -11.95 2.00
CA HIS A 189 14.18 -11.79 0.82
C HIS A 189 12.80 -11.26 1.21
N LEU A 190 12.11 -10.65 0.26
CA LEU A 190 10.75 -10.15 0.49
C LEU A 190 9.81 -11.34 0.70
N ALA A 191 9.24 -11.46 1.89
CA ALA A 191 8.25 -12.48 2.20
C ALA A 191 6.84 -12.00 1.88
N ASP A 192 6.51 -10.76 2.28
CA ASP A 192 5.15 -10.26 2.22
C ASP A 192 5.08 -8.75 2.41
N TYR A 193 3.85 -8.21 2.37
CA TYR A 193 3.52 -6.87 2.85
C TYR A 193 2.56 -6.97 4.03
N ALA A 194 2.80 -6.20 5.08
CA ALA A 194 1.99 -6.19 6.29
C ALA A 194 1.50 -4.77 6.62
N PRO A 195 0.34 -4.62 7.29
CA PRO A 195 -0.12 -3.32 7.74
C PRO A 195 0.90 -2.64 8.67
N LEU A 196 1.20 -1.39 8.39
CA LEU A 196 2.03 -0.56 9.26
C LEU A 196 1.30 -0.33 10.60
N PRO A 197 1.97 -0.41 11.75
CA PRO A 197 1.37 -0.09 13.04
C PRO A 197 0.76 1.32 13.03
N ALA A 198 -0.38 1.51 13.71
CA ALA A 198 -1.15 2.76 13.63
C ALA A 198 -0.34 4.01 13.99
N GLN A 199 0.53 3.93 15.00
CA GLN A 199 1.41 5.05 15.38
C GLN A 199 2.43 5.40 14.29
N GLU A 200 3.02 4.38 13.67
CA GLU A 200 3.96 4.58 12.56
C GLU A 200 3.26 5.13 11.33
N GLN A 201 2.05 4.63 11.02
CA GLN A 201 1.24 5.20 9.95
C GLN A 201 0.97 6.70 10.16
N GLN A 202 0.60 7.10 11.38
CA GLN A 202 0.36 8.50 11.71
C GLN A 202 1.64 9.36 11.52
N ARG A 203 2.81 8.84 11.90
CA ARG A 203 4.09 9.52 11.70
C ARG A 203 4.40 9.72 10.21
N VAL A 204 4.25 8.65 9.42
CA VAL A 204 4.47 8.72 7.96
C VAL A 204 3.52 9.73 7.32
N LEU A 205 2.24 9.71 7.64
CA LEU A 205 1.25 10.64 7.10
C LEU A 205 1.53 12.09 7.51
N ALA A 206 2.00 12.33 8.74
CA ALA A 206 2.40 13.66 9.20
C ALA A 206 3.63 14.19 8.44
N THR A 207 4.59 13.33 8.13
CA THR A 207 5.79 13.66 7.33
C THR A 207 5.39 14.04 5.90
N VAL A 208 4.54 13.24 5.26
CA VAL A 208 4.01 13.53 3.91
C VAL A 208 3.28 14.87 3.86
N SER A 209 2.45 15.17 4.88
CA SER A 209 1.70 16.43 4.94
C SER A 209 2.59 17.66 5.08
N ARG A 210 3.81 17.51 5.60
CA ARG A 210 4.81 18.60 5.70
C ARG A 210 5.65 18.76 4.43
N GLY A 211 5.47 17.91 3.43
CA GLY A 211 6.27 17.92 2.21
C GLY A 211 7.69 17.37 2.39
N GLU A 212 7.97 16.72 3.52
CA GLU A 212 9.24 16.08 3.78
C GLU A 212 9.32 14.73 3.04
N PRO A 213 10.48 14.33 2.50
CA PRO A 213 10.62 13.02 1.87
C PRO A 213 10.41 11.91 2.90
N VAL A 214 9.53 10.97 2.58
CA VAL A 214 9.39 9.73 3.35
C VAL A 214 10.57 8.85 2.98
N GLU A 215 11.47 8.58 3.93
CA GLU A 215 12.48 7.53 3.76
C GLU A 215 11.77 6.18 3.69
N VAL A 216 11.40 5.78 2.49
CA VAL A 216 11.02 4.39 2.20
C VAL A 216 12.35 3.66 2.02
N GLY A 217 12.65 2.70 2.86
CA GLY A 217 13.86 1.90 2.75
C GLY A 217 14.01 1.37 1.32
N SER A 218 15.01 1.88 0.62
CA SER A 218 15.45 1.46 -0.72
C SER A 218 16.28 0.19 -0.64
#